data_29eaa816807a12fd7da0f9739be86d06
#
_entry.id   29eaa816807a12fd7da0f9739be86d06
#
_cell.length_a   1.000
_cell.length_b   1.000
_cell.length_c   1.000
_cell.angle_alpha   90.00
_cell.angle_beta   90.00
_cell.angle_gamma   90.00
#
_symmetry.space_group_name_H-M   'P 1'
#
loop_
_entity.id
_entity.type
_entity.pdbx_description
1 polymer ?
#
loop_
_entity_poly.entity_id
_entity_poly.type
_entity_poly.pdbx_seq_one_letter_code
_entity_poly.pdbx_strand_id
1 'polypeptide(L)'
;MASNAGSYFPLSGVARDGWSSETEATATCLCGAVQIVFPTEGPGLVNTFVCNCFDCRKVTASMFASNFTVDNSYMKFVRGEDNLTRWGQDKTPTSRTEMSNSFCTTCGTLMWRRSALTPHLSFMRIGTVDDFNLHETKLRPQNELFTDSRVSWFHGVDGAIKFSGPFKTSKV
;
A
#
# COMPACT_ATOMS: atom_id res chain seq x y z
N MET A 1 14.32 -2.65 20.23
CA MET A 1 13.26 -2.73 21.26
C MET A 1 12.00 -2.21 20.62
N ALA A 2 11.05 -3.10 20.27
CA ALA A 2 9.75 -2.66 19.77
C ALA A 2 9.02 -2.03 20.95
N SER A 3 8.78 -0.72 20.89
CA SER A 3 7.91 -0.06 21.84
C SER A 3 6.50 -0.63 21.62
N ASN A 4 5.90 -1.17 22.68
CA ASN A 4 4.48 -1.51 22.73
C ASN A 4 3.67 -0.20 22.78
N ALA A 5 3.82 0.64 21.75
CA ALA A 5 3.05 1.85 21.63
C ALA A 5 1.63 1.42 21.23
N GLY A 6 0.64 1.77 22.04
CA GLY A 6 -0.78 1.55 21.71
C GLY A 6 -1.16 2.23 20.40
N SER A 7 -2.33 1.89 19.87
CA SER A 7 -2.84 2.49 18.63
C SER A 7 -2.80 4.02 18.67
N TYR A 8 -2.40 4.64 17.56
CA TYR A 8 -2.25 6.09 17.44
C TYR A 8 -2.97 6.61 16.18
N PHE A 9 -4.00 7.42 16.39
CA PHE A 9 -4.85 7.99 15.33
C PHE A 9 -4.71 9.51 15.29
N PRO A 10 -3.74 10.05 14.54
CA PRO A 10 -3.60 11.49 14.40
C PRO A 10 -4.70 12.07 13.52
N LEU A 11 -4.95 13.37 13.64
CA LEU A 11 -5.86 14.10 12.74
C LEU A 11 -5.19 14.32 11.38
N SER A 12 -5.09 13.27 10.58
CA SER A 12 -4.43 13.29 9.28
C SER A 12 -5.38 13.34 8.08
N GLY A 13 -6.68 13.31 8.33
CA GLY A 13 -7.74 13.35 7.32
C GLY A 13 -9.00 14.00 7.86
N VAL A 14 -10.06 14.02 7.05
CA VAL A 14 -11.35 14.57 7.42
C VAL A 14 -12.16 13.60 8.30
N ALA A 15 -12.07 12.29 8.02
CA ALA A 15 -12.73 11.27 8.82
C ALA A 15 -11.95 10.99 10.12
N ARG A 16 -12.72 10.66 11.18
CA ARG A 16 -12.19 10.40 12.52
C ARG A 16 -12.68 9.07 13.10
N ASP A 17 -13.12 8.17 12.23
CA ASP A 17 -13.73 6.87 12.57
C ASP A 17 -12.84 5.69 12.20
N GLY A 18 -11.54 5.95 12.01
CA GLY A 18 -10.53 4.90 11.85
C GLY A 18 -10.36 4.09 13.13
N TRP A 19 -10.04 2.82 12.97
CA TRP A 19 -9.80 1.92 14.09
C TRP A 19 -8.76 0.85 13.72
N SER A 20 -8.22 0.22 14.72
CA SER A 20 -7.39 -0.99 14.62
C SER A 20 -7.70 -1.95 15.74
N SER A 21 -7.48 -3.22 15.49
CA SER A 21 -7.50 -4.32 16.44
C SER A 21 -6.18 -5.09 16.36
N GLU A 22 -6.14 -6.23 17.02
CA GLU A 22 -4.98 -7.11 16.96
C GLU A 22 -4.74 -7.66 15.54
N THR A 23 -5.82 -7.93 14.79
CA THR A 23 -5.76 -8.65 13.50
C THR A 23 -6.26 -7.85 12.30
N GLU A 24 -6.98 -6.75 12.49
CA GLU A 24 -7.56 -5.92 11.43
C GLU A 24 -7.37 -4.43 11.73
N ALA A 25 -7.34 -3.62 10.68
CA ALA A 25 -7.32 -2.17 10.79
C ALA A 25 -8.04 -1.52 9.59
N THR A 26 -8.30 -0.20 9.71
CA THR A 26 -8.88 0.59 8.63
C THR A 26 -7.83 1.39 7.86
N ALA A 27 -8.13 1.59 6.58
CA ALA A 27 -7.44 2.53 5.70
C ALA A 27 -8.47 3.44 5.04
N THR A 28 -8.26 4.75 5.16
CA THR A 28 -9.23 5.77 4.75
C THR A 28 -8.59 6.79 3.81
N CYS A 29 -9.32 7.21 2.79
CA CYS A 29 -8.88 8.31 1.93
C CYS A 29 -8.92 9.65 2.68
N LEU A 30 -8.19 10.66 2.20
CA LEU A 30 -8.06 11.95 2.88
C LEU A 30 -9.41 12.61 3.21
N CYS A 31 -10.40 12.54 2.31
CA CYS A 31 -11.72 13.15 2.53
C CYS A 31 -12.68 12.25 3.32
N GLY A 32 -12.33 11.01 3.62
CA GLY A 32 -13.18 10.07 4.35
C GLY A 32 -14.24 9.35 3.52
N ALA A 33 -14.40 9.65 2.24
CA ALA A 33 -15.44 9.05 1.39
C ALA A 33 -15.22 7.56 1.12
N VAL A 34 -13.97 7.09 1.12
CA VAL A 34 -13.60 5.68 0.94
C VAL A 34 -12.92 5.18 2.20
N GLN A 35 -13.43 4.10 2.76
CA GLN A 35 -12.80 3.40 3.89
C GLN A 35 -12.93 1.89 3.72
N ILE A 36 -11.84 1.18 3.98
CA ILE A 36 -11.76 -0.27 3.93
C ILE A 36 -11.19 -0.83 5.23
N VAL A 37 -11.54 -2.08 5.53
CA VAL A 37 -10.89 -2.92 6.54
C VAL A 37 -9.94 -3.86 5.84
N PHE A 38 -8.77 -4.07 6.40
CA PHE A 38 -7.76 -4.99 5.92
C PHE A 38 -7.11 -5.77 7.08
N PRO A 39 -6.55 -6.98 6.82
CA PRO A 39 -5.86 -7.76 7.84
C PRO A 39 -4.48 -7.17 8.13
N THR A 40 -4.08 -7.13 9.41
CA THR A 40 -2.76 -6.66 9.87
C THR A 40 -1.77 -7.79 10.08
N GLU A 41 -2.18 -9.03 9.85
CA GLU A 41 -1.36 -10.25 9.99
C GLU A 41 -1.99 -11.44 9.28
N GLY A 42 -1.36 -12.62 9.42
CA GLY A 42 -1.86 -13.89 8.89
C GLY A 42 -1.83 -13.98 7.37
N PRO A 43 -2.60 -14.90 6.78
CA PRO A 43 -2.51 -15.15 5.34
C PRO A 43 -3.03 -14.01 4.48
N GLY A 44 -3.85 -13.11 5.04
CA GLY A 44 -4.40 -11.97 4.32
C GLY A 44 -3.40 -10.82 4.11
N LEU A 45 -2.40 -10.65 5.00
CA LEU A 45 -1.28 -9.72 4.82
C LEU A 45 -0.09 -10.48 4.21
N VAL A 46 0.15 -10.29 2.92
CA VAL A 46 1.14 -11.06 2.16
C VAL A 46 2.57 -10.56 2.36
N ASN A 47 2.80 -9.25 2.24
CA ASN A 47 4.10 -8.62 2.44
C ASN A 47 3.98 -7.10 2.59
N THR A 48 5.09 -6.46 2.96
CA THR A 48 5.25 -5.00 3.03
C THR A 48 6.50 -4.58 2.25
N PHE A 49 6.44 -3.47 1.51
CA PHE A 49 7.56 -3.05 0.67
C PHE A 49 7.56 -1.57 0.29
N VAL A 50 8.75 -1.05 0.05
CA VAL A 50 8.98 0.19 -0.69
C VAL A 50 9.28 -0.14 -2.15
N CYS A 51 8.74 0.65 -3.09
CA CYS A 51 9.00 0.50 -4.52
C CYS A 51 9.53 1.80 -5.11
N ASN A 52 10.74 1.74 -5.70
CA ASN A 52 11.44 2.88 -6.30
C ASN A 52 11.22 2.98 -7.83
N CYS A 53 10.40 2.12 -8.46
CA CYS A 53 10.21 2.15 -9.90
C CYS A 53 9.58 3.47 -10.38
N PHE A 54 9.85 3.83 -11.65
CA PHE A 54 9.40 5.11 -12.20
C PHE A 54 7.88 5.28 -12.19
N ASP A 55 7.12 4.20 -12.42
CA ASP A 55 5.66 4.23 -12.34
C ASP A 55 5.17 4.56 -10.92
N CYS A 56 5.75 3.91 -9.91
CA CYS A 56 5.40 4.19 -8.52
C CYS A 56 5.70 5.64 -8.15
N ARG A 57 6.84 6.15 -8.59
CA ARG A 57 7.22 7.57 -8.38
C ARG A 57 6.21 8.52 -9.03
N LYS A 58 5.80 8.25 -10.28
CA LYS A 58 4.83 9.08 -10.98
C LYS A 58 3.44 9.04 -10.34
N VAL A 59 2.93 7.84 -10.03
CA VAL A 59 1.56 7.68 -9.54
C VAL A 59 1.37 8.18 -8.10
N THR A 60 2.44 8.22 -7.31
CA THR A 60 2.41 8.75 -5.94
C THR A 60 2.88 10.19 -5.84
N ALA A 61 3.38 10.78 -6.93
CA ALA A 61 4.06 12.09 -6.91
C ALA A 61 5.16 12.18 -5.84
N SER A 62 5.84 11.06 -5.56
CA SER A 62 6.91 10.92 -4.58
C SER A 62 8.10 10.19 -5.21
N MET A 63 9.23 10.09 -4.50
CA MET A 63 10.41 9.37 -5.02
C MET A 63 10.32 7.87 -4.79
N PHE A 64 9.34 7.39 -4.06
CA PHE A 64 9.02 5.98 -3.86
C PHE A 64 7.56 5.81 -3.46
N ALA A 65 7.07 4.56 -3.47
CA ALA A 65 5.78 4.20 -2.90
C ALA A 65 6.00 3.26 -1.72
N SER A 66 5.35 3.52 -0.58
CA SER A 66 5.27 2.61 0.56
C SER A 66 3.99 1.77 0.44
N ASN A 67 4.13 0.46 0.49
CA ASN A 67 3.06 -0.47 0.16
C ASN A 67 2.99 -1.65 1.11
N PHE A 68 1.79 -2.21 1.24
CA PHE A 68 1.56 -3.55 1.75
C PHE A 68 0.63 -4.31 0.80
N THR A 69 0.82 -5.62 0.70
CA THR A 69 0.02 -6.47 -0.18
C THR A 69 -1.03 -7.20 0.63
N VAL A 70 -2.28 -7.10 0.19
CA VAL A 70 -3.42 -7.78 0.81
C VAL A 70 -4.07 -8.70 -0.21
N ASP A 71 -4.44 -9.92 0.22
CA ASP A 71 -5.35 -10.76 -0.53
C ASP A 71 -6.77 -10.18 -0.45
N ASN A 72 -7.38 -9.97 -1.62
CA ASN A 72 -8.68 -9.28 -1.74
C ASN A 72 -9.81 -9.98 -0.99
N SER A 73 -9.71 -11.29 -0.75
CA SER A 73 -10.71 -12.06 0.00
C SER A 73 -10.80 -11.65 1.48
N TYR A 74 -9.75 -11.00 2.00
CA TYR A 74 -9.70 -10.47 3.37
C TYR A 74 -10.01 -8.98 3.45
N MET A 75 -10.25 -8.31 2.33
CA MET A 75 -10.52 -6.88 2.27
C MET A 75 -12.02 -6.62 2.27
N LYS A 76 -12.49 -5.69 3.09
CA LYS A 76 -13.92 -5.34 3.19
C LYS A 76 -14.10 -3.84 3.08
N PHE A 77 -15.09 -3.39 2.30
CA PHE A 77 -15.49 -1.99 2.29
C PHE A 77 -16.33 -1.66 3.52
N VAL A 78 -15.95 -0.60 4.22
CA VAL A 78 -16.82 0.06 5.20
C VAL A 78 -17.76 1.01 4.46
N ARG A 79 -17.19 1.74 3.46
CA ARG A 79 -17.94 2.67 2.58
C ARG A 79 -17.14 3.02 1.33
N GLY A 80 -17.85 3.58 0.34
CA GLY A 80 -17.28 4.24 -0.82
C GLY A 80 -16.67 3.31 -1.88
N GLU A 81 -17.15 2.08 -2.01
CA GLU A 81 -16.74 1.21 -3.11
C GLU A 81 -17.08 1.84 -4.47
N ASP A 82 -18.25 2.47 -4.56
CA ASP A 82 -18.74 3.22 -5.72
C ASP A 82 -18.07 4.59 -5.91
N ASN A 83 -17.33 5.08 -4.91
CA ASN A 83 -16.58 6.34 -4.96
C ASN A 83 -15.11 6.15 -5.37
N LEU A 84 -14.80 5.07 -6.08
CA LEU A 84 -13.47 4.78 -6.60
C LEU A 84 -13.44 4.92 -8.12
N THR A 85 -12.43 5.63 -8.62
CA THR A 85 -12.07 5.61 -10.04
C THR A 85 -10.88 4.67 -10.24
N ARG A 86 -10.93 3.88 -11.32
CA ARG A 86 -9.83 3.01 -11.75
C ARG A 86 -9.23 3.52 -13.05
N TRP A 87 -7.91 3.59 -13.09
CA TRP A 87 -7.13 3.82 -14.31
C TRP A 87 -6.01 2.80 -14.41
N GLY A 88 -5.84 2.19 -15.58
CA GLY A 88 -4.85 1.16 -15.84
C GLY A 88 -4.14 1.34 -17.17
N GLN A 89 -2.94 0.74 -17.29
CA GLN A 89 -2.13 0.71 -18.50
C GLN A 89 -1.10 -0.43 -18.44
N ASP A 90 -0.59 -0.84 -19.61
CA ASP A 90 0.37 -1.94 -19.81
C ASP A 90 1.68 -1.51 -20.51
N LYS A 91 1.82 -0.22 -20.82
CA LYS A 91 2.92 0.32 -21.65
C LYS A 91 4.25 0.39 -20.91
N THR A 92 4.22 0.75 -19.63
CA THR A 92 5.43 1.00 -18.81
C THR A 92 5.82 -0.13 -17.85
N PRO A 93 4.89 -1.00 -17.37
CA PRO A 93 5.28 -2.11 -16.49
C PRO A 93 6.25 -3.07 -17.17
N THR A 94 7.29 -3.50 -16.46
CA THR A 94 8.27 -4.48 -16.94
C THR A 94 7.61 -5.80 -17.37
N SER A 95 6.50 -6.15 -16.71
CA SER A 95 5.70 -7.35 -17.02
C SER A 95 4.94 -7.27 -18.34
N ARG A 96 4.79 -6.08 -18.94
CA ARG A 96 3.91 -5.83 -20.11
C ARG A 96 2.47 -6.27 -19.91
N THR A 97 2.01 -6.29 -18.66
CA THR A 97 0.63 -6.57 -18.28
C THR A 97 0.02 -5.38 -17.57
N GLU A 98 -1.30 -5.25 -17.63
CA GLU A 98 -1.98 -4.11 -17.05
C GLU A 98 -1.65 -3.97 -15.55
N MET A 99 -1.26 -2.76 -15.20
CA MET A 99 -1.20 -2.26 -13.83
C MET A 99 -2.26 -1.18 -13.66
N SER A 100 -3.24 -1.42 -12.80
CA SER A 100 -4.32 -0.46 -12.52
C SER A 100 -4.17 0.19 -11.15
N ASN A 101 -4.63 1.42 -11.05
CA ASN A 101 -4.64 2.23 -9.84
C ASN A 101 -6.09 2.56 -9.48
N SER A 102 -6.46 2.38 -8.23
CA SER A 102 -7.76 2.77 -7.70
C SER A 102 -7.58 3.94 -6.74
N PHE A 103 -8.30 5.02 -6.98
CA PHE A 103 -8.21 6.25 -6.20
C PHE A 103 -9.58 6.84 -5.91
N CYS A 104 -9.69 7.53 -4.80
CA CYS A 104 -10.92 8.21 -4.42
C CYS A 104 -11.31 9.25 -5.48
N THR A 105 -12.52 9.16 -6.04
CA THR A 105 -13.03 10.10 -7.04
C THR A 105 -13.12 11.52 -6.50
N THR A 106 -13.41 11.68 -5.20
CA THR A 106 -13.61 12.99 -4.54
C THR A 106 -12.28 13.69 -4.28
N CYS A 107 -11.26 13.02 -3.71
CA CYS A 107 -10.04 13.67 -3.25
C CYS A 107 -8.76 13.18 -3.94
N GLY A 108 -8.84 12.21 -4.85
CA GLY A 108 -7.70 11.69 -5.58
C GLY A 108 -6.74 10.81 -4.77
N THR A 109 -7.02 10.53 -3.49
CA THR A 109 -6.16 9.65 -2.69
C THR A 109 -6.03 8.30 -3.36
N LEU A 110 -4.79 7.90 -3.68
CA LEU A 110 -4.48 6.59 -4.24
C LEU A 110 -4.58 5.53 -3.14
N MET A 111 -5.59 4.66 -3.25
CA MET A 111 -5.85 3.63 -2.25
C MET A 111 -5.00 2.39 -2.48
N TRP A 112 -5.00 1.85 -3.71
CA TRP A 112 -4.18 0.68 -4.07
C TRP A 112 -3.85 0.63 -5.56
N ARG A 113 -2.93 -0.28 -5.87
CA ARG A 113 -2.59 -0.69 -7.22
C ARG A 113 -2.82 -2.19 -7.37
N ARG A 114 -3.19 -2.67 -8.55
CA ARG A 114 -3.37 -4.09 -8.89
C ARG A 114 -2.63 -4.45 -10.16
N SER A 115 -2.16 -5.70 -10.20
CA SER A 115 -1.57 -6.29 -11.41
C SER A 115 -2.53 -7.31 -12.02
N ALA A 116 -2.64 -7.32 -13.34
CA ALA A 116 -3.38 -8.37 -14.03
C ALA A 116 -2.73 -9.77 -13.87
N LEU A 117 -1.45 -9.85 -13.51
CA LEU A 117 -0.78 -11.12 -13.18
C LEU A 117 -1.23 -11.71 -11.84
N THR A 118 -1.66 -10.87 -10.89
CA THR A 118 -2.08 -11.28 -9.56
C THR A 118 -3.39 -10.57 -9.20
N PRO A 119 -4.49 -10.85 -9.91
CA PRO A 119 -5.74 -10.09 -9.78
C PRO A 119 -6.40 -10.23 -8.41
N HIS A 120 -6.05 -11.27 -7.66
CA HIS A 120 -6.51 -11.51 -6.29
C HIS A 120 -5.76 -10.67 -5.23
N LEU A 121 -4.70 -9.96 -5.61
CA LEU A 121 -3.90 -9.13 -4.70
C LEU A 121 -4.10 -7.64 -4.94
N SER A 122 -4.10 -6.86 -3.86
CA SER A 122 -4.05 -5.39 -3.87
C SER A 122 -2.79 -4.89 -3.20
N PHE A 123 -2.05 -4.02 -3.90
CA PHE A 123 -0.90 -3.30 -3.34
C PHE A 123 -1.41 -2.00 -2.71
N MET A 124 -1.77 -2.08 -1.44
CA MET A 124 -2.33 -0.99 -0.65
C MET A 124 -1.26 0.05 -0.33
N ARG A 125 -1.67 1.29 -0.05
CA ARG A 125 -0.75 2.38 0.34
C ARG A 125 -0.67 2.50 1.85
N ILE A 126 0.52 2.38 2.44
CA ILE A 126 0.72 2.47 3.89
C ILE A 126 0.22 3.82 4.42
N GLY A 127 0.45 4.90 3.68
CA GLY A 127 0.00 6.24 4.08
C GLY A 127 -1.51 6.46 4.17
N THR A 128 -2.35 5.49 3.74
CA THR A 128 -3.81 5.56 3.91
C THR A 128 -4.30 4.88 5.18
N VAL A 129 -3.44 4.17 5.90
CA VAL A 129 -3.78 3.44 7.12
C VAL A 129 -4.01 4.43 8.27
N ASP A 130 -5.11 4.26 8.99
CA ASP A 130 -5.57 5.22 10.00
C ASP A 130 -4.77 5.13 11.31
N ASP A 131 -4.37 3.94 11.73
CA ASP A 131 -3.49 3.73 12.89
C ASP A 131 -2.01 3.90 12.49
N PHE A 132 -1.44 5.05 12.80
CA PHE A 132 -0.06 5.36 12.45
C PHE A 132 0.98 4.51 13.16
N ASN A 133 0.62 3.89 14.30
CA ASN A 133 1.52 2.95 14.95
C ASN A 133 1.81 1.73 14.07
N LEU A 134 0.88 1.32 13.21
CA LEU A 134 1.10 0.24 12.26
C LEU A 134 2.16 0.57 11.21
N HIS A 135 2.36 1.86 10.87
CA HIS A 135 3.40 2.28 9.92
C HIS A 135 4.81 1.94 10.43
N GLU A 136 5.01 1.99 11.74
CA GLU A 136 6.29 1.73 12.40
C GLU A 136 6.47 0.26 12.83
N THR A 137 5.38 -0.50 12.85
CA THR A 137 5.35 -1.86 13.36
C THR A 137 5.00 -2.89 12.28
N LYS A 138 3.77 -3.41 12.26
CA LYS A 138 3.34 -4.51 11.37
C LYS A 138 3.46 -4.16 9.87
N LEU A 139 3.30 -2.89 9.49
CA LEU A 139 3.37 -2.43 8.10
C LEU A 139 4.73 -1.79 7.73
N ARG A 140 5.69 -1.74 8.65
CA ARG A 140 7.03 -1.29 8.33
C ARG A 140 7.57 -2.12 7.14
N PRO A 141 8.03 -1.48 6.05
CA PRO A 141 8.47 -2.19 4.87
C PRO A 141 9.62 -3.17 5.15
N GLN A 142 9.40 -4.44 4.86
CA GLN A 142 10.41 -5.50 5.01
C GLN A 142 11.17 -5.76 3.71
N ASN A 143 10.71 -5.20 2.60
CA ASN A 143 11.31 -5.35 1.29
C ASN A 143 11.49 -4.01 0.60
N GLU A 144 12.51 -3.88 -0.23
CA GLU A 144 12.74 -2.72 -1.09
C GLU A 144 12.94 -3.18 -2.53
N LEU A 145 12.06 -2.72 -3.43
CA LEU A 145 12.05 -3.09 -4.83
C LEU A 145 12.63 -1.98 -5.72
N PHE A 146 13.23 -2.37 -6.84
CA PHE A 146 13.81 -1.48 -7.85
C PHE A 146 14.87 -0.54 -7.24
N THR A 147 15.79 -1.11 -6.47
CA THR A 147 16.87 -0.34 -5.81
C THR A 147 17.79 0.38 -6.79
N ASP A 148 17.95 -0.14 -8.02
CA ASP A 148 18.74 0.50 -9.08
C ASP A 148 18.12 1.81 -9.59
N SER A 149 16.82 2.01 -9.37
CA SER A 149 16.09 3.23 -9.73
C SER A 149 15.94 4.20 -8.56
N ARG A 150 16.45 3.86 -7.38
CA ARG A 150 16.36 4.69 -6.18
C ARG A 150 17.14 5.99 -6.36
N VAL A 151 16.57 7.10 -5.89
CA VAL A 151 17.27 8.39 -5.85
C VAL A 151 18.40 8.37 -4.82
N SER A 152 19.50 9.06 -5.09
CA SER A 152 20.73 9.00 -4.28
C SER A 152 20.57 9.47 -2.84
N TRP A 153 19.68 10.41 -2.59
CA TRP A 153 19.45 10.98 -1.25
C TRP A 153 18.53 10.14 -0.36
N PHE A 154 17.80 9.16 -0.92
CA PHE A 154 17.03 8.17 -0.15
C PHE A 154 17.89 6.92 0.05
N HIS A 155 18.25 6.61 1.29
CA HIS A 155 19.16 5.50 1.60
C HIS A 155 18.47 4.13 1.67
N GLY A 156 17.15 4.12 1.50
CA GLY A 156 16.32 2.91 1.59
C GLY A 156 15.81 2.65 3.00
N VAL A 157 15.20 1.47 3.17
CA VAL A 157 14.70 1.04 4.48
C VAL A 157 15.75 0.14 5.14
N ASP A 158 16.16 0.52 6.35
CA ASP A 158 17.13 -0.26 7.13
C ASP A 158 16.56 -1.64 7.49
N GLY A 159 17.36 -2.69 7.24
CA GLY A 159 17.00 -4.08 7.49
C GLY A 159 16.10 -4.71 6.42
N ALA A 160 15.62 -3.95 5.42
CA ALA A 160 14.80 -4.51 4.36
C ALA A 160 15.61 -5.37 3.37
N ILE A 161 14.98 -6.44 2.86
CA ILE A 161 15.54 -7.26 1.77
C ILE A 161 15.46 -6.44 0.48
N LYS A 162 16.59 -6.32 -0.22
CA LYS A 162 16.75 -5.45 -1.40
C LYS A 162 16.66 -6.25 -2.70
N PHE A 163 15.87 -5.73 -3.65
CA PHE A 163 15.71 -6.28 -4.99
C PHE A 163 16.01 -5.19 -6.03
N SER A 164 16.85 -5.48 -7.02
CA SER A 164 17.13 -4.56 -8.13
C SER A 164 15.93 -4.36 -9.07
N GLY A 165 14.95 -5.26 -9.04
CA GLY A 165 13.71 -5.24 -9.84
C GLY A 165 12.47 -5.60 -9.01
N PRO A 166 11.43 -6.18 -9.66
CA PRO A 166 10.25 -6.68 -8.96
C PRO A 166 10.56 -7.88 -8.07
N PHE A 167 9.60 -8.30 -7.25
CA PHE A 167 9.68 -9.61 -6.62
C PHE A 167 9.95 -10.69 -7.68
N LYS A 168 10.91 -11.57 -7.43
CA LYS A 168 11.07 -12.74 -8.26
C LYS A 168 9.88 -13.64 -8.03
N THR A 169 8.99 -13.74 -9.00
CA THR A 169 8.00 -14.80 -9.01
C THR A 169 8.75 -16.12 -9.09
N SER A 170 8.88 -16.84 -7.98
CA SER A 170 9.17 -18.26 -8.05
C SER A 170 8.05 -18.86 -8.90
N LYS A 171 8.41 -19.51 -10.00
CA LYS A 171 7.47 -20.29 -10.79
C LYS A 171 6.83 -21.28 -9.82
N VAL A 172 5.56 -21.05 -9.50
CA VAL A 172 4.70 -22.06 -8.90
C VAL A 172 4.31 -23.03 -9.99
#